data_4623ed6c14790c89764f40a978fa4a71
#
_entry.id   4623ed6c14790c89764f40a978fa4a71
#
_cell.length_a   1.000
_cell.length_b   1.000
_cell.length_c   1.000
_cell.angle_alpha   90.00
_cell.angle_beta   90.00
_cell.angle_gamma   90.00
#
_symmetry.space_group_name_H-M   'P 1'
#
loop_
_entity.id
_entity.type
_entity.pdbx_description
1 polymer ?
#
loop_
_entity_poly.entity_id
_entity_poly.type
_entity_poly.pdbx_seq_one_letter_code
_entity_poly.pdbx_strand_id
1 'polypeptide(L)'
;DDVTDGCALAEGAQRVDAPKGAVYRFNQSPKECVAWLTSGADCKALGATELARWFLTEEGLSTKQLGSWLGGNSELQVAALRAFAGELDFGEMAVVDALRYFLSLFKLPGEAQMIDRIMQAFADRWAAVRADETLTADVVYVLAFSLIMLNTDLHNPQIAPDRKMTREQFVRNNRGIGVGGTD
;
A
#
# COMPACT_ATOMS: atom_id res chain seq x y z
N ASP A 1 8.96 -7.28 18.75
CA ASP A 1 9.30 -8.38 17.84
C ASP A 1 9.28 -7.80 16.43
N ASP A 2 10.47 -7.80 15.85
CA ASP A 2 10.84 -7.10 14.63
C ASP A 2 10.26 -7.85 13.42
N VAL A 3 9.17 -7.33 12.83
CA VAL A 3 8.50 -7.91 11.65
C VAL A 3 9.18 -7.46 10.33
N THR A 4 10.31 -6.75 10.43
CA THR A 4 10.99 -6.14 9.28
C THR A 4 11.95 -7.04 8.53
N ASP A 5 12.16 -8.30 8.98
CA ASP A 5 13.26 -9.14 8.47
C ASP A 5 12.86 -10.13 7.35
N GLY A 6 11.78 -9.93 6.65
CA GLY A 6 11.29 -10.93 5.69
C GLY A 6 10.78 -10.46 4.33
N CYS A 7 10.59 -9.17 4.09
CA CYS A 7 10.16 -8.71 2.79
C CYS A 7 11.28 -7.94 2.09
N ALA A 8 11.87 -8.57 1.09
CA ALA A 8 12.82 -7.93 0.21
C ALA A 8 12.05 -7.16 -0.88
N LEU A 9 12.66 -6.10 -1.40
CA LEU A 9 12.32 -5.59 -2.72
C LEU A 9 12.48 -6.74 -3.71
N ALA A 10 11.59 -6.85 -4.70
CA ALA A 10 11.70 -7.87 -5.74
C ALA A 10 13.12 -7.90 -6.29
N GLU A 11 13.68 -9.10 -6.54
CA GLU A 11 15.04 -9.27 -7.03
C GLU A 11 15.29 -8.39 -8.25
N GLY A 12 16.29 -7.51 -8.17
CA GLY A 12 16.65 -6.61 -9.26
C GLY A 12 16.13 -5.17 -9.16
N ALA A 13 15.43 -4.77 -8.10
CA ALA A 13 15.04 -3.38 -7.88
C ALA A 13 16.31 -2.51 -7.74
N GLN A 14 16.65 -1.80 -8.81
CA GLN A 14 17.79 -0.87 -8.80
C GLN A 14 17.37 0.44 -8.15
N ARG A 15 18.24 0.96 -7.25
CA ARG A 15 18.08 2.30 -6.70
C ARG A 15 18.02 3.33 -7.82
N VAL A 16 17.09 4.25 -7.71
CA VAL A 16 16.94 5.37 -8.65
C VAL A 16 17.63 6.60 -8.06
N ASP A 17 18.60 7.16 -8.77
CA ASP A 17 19.25 8.39 -8.36
C ASP A 17 18.35 9.58 -8.67
N ALA A 18 17.85 10.23 -7.61
CA ALA A 18 17.15 11.50 -7.72
C ALA A 18 18.08 12.67 -7.44
N PRO A 19 17.79 13.86 -8.02
CA PRO A 19 18.61 15.05 -7.79
C PRO A 19 18.67 15.46 -6.33
N LYS A 20 19.77 16.07 -5.91
CA LYS A 20 19.91 16.60 -4.54
C LYS A 20 18.75 17.51 -4.18
N GLY A 21 18.19 17.31 -2.99
CA GLY A 21 17.06 18.07 -2.48
C GLY A 21 15.68 17.53 -2.88
N ALA A 22 15.59 16.41 -3.61
CA ALA A 22 14.32 15.79 -3.98
C ALA A 22 13.48 15.42 -2.75
N VAL A 23 14.10 14.83 -1.71
CA VAL A 23 13.42 14.48 -0.45
C VAL A 23 12.82 15.72 0.21
N TYR A 24 13.61 16.81 0.32
CA TYR A 24 13.10 18.05 0.91
C TYR A 24 11.92 18.61 0.12
N ARG A 25 12.04 18.67 -1.22
CA ARG A 25 10.96 19.14 -2.11
C ARG A 25 9.70 18.29 -1.99
N PHE A 26 9.85 16.96 -1.96
CA PHE A 26 8.74 16.05 -1.80
C PHE A 26 8.00 16.26 -0.47
N ASN A 27 8.75 16.40 0.61
CA ASN A 27 8.19 16.62 1.93
C ASN A 27 7.47 17.97 2.06
N GLN A 28 7.82 18.98 1.24
CA GLN A 28 7.12 20.27 1.17
C GLN A 28 5.89 20.18 0.24
N SER A 29 6.07 19.68 -0.97
CA SER A 29 5.01 19.59 -1.98
C SER A 29 5.25 18.37 -2.88
N PRO A 30 4.63 17.21 -2.59
CA PRO A 30 4.76 16.01 -3.42
C PRO A 30 4.41 16.25 -4.88
N LYS A 31 3.35 17.02 -5.14
CA LYS A 31 2.89 17.33 -6.49
C LYS A 31 3.95 18.08 -7.30
N GLU A 32 4.54 19.11 -6.72
CA GLU A 32 5.58 19.92 -7.40
C GLU A 32 6.88 19.14 -7.56
N CYS A 33 7.26 18.37 -6.54
CA CYS A 33 8.45 17.52 -6.63
C CYS A 33 8.32 16.48 -7.73
N VAL A 34 7.20 15.76 -7.79
CA VAL A 34 6.99 14.75 -8.83
C VAL A 34 6.91 15.39 -10.21
N ALA A 35 6.23 16.53 -10.37
CA ALA A 35 6.23 17.26 -11.63
C ALA A 35 7.64 17.63 -12.09
N TRP A 36 8.50 18.05 -11.16
CA TRP A 36 9.92 18.33 -11.45
C TRP A 36 10.70 17.07 -11.81
N LEU A 37 10.57 15.97 -11.07
CA LEU A 37 11.24 14.70 -11.35
C LEU A 37 10.83 14.09 -12.69
N THR A 38 9.59 14.28 -13.10
CA THR A 38 9.05 13.76 -14.37
C THR A 38 9.30 14.67 -15.57
N SER A 39 9.66 15.95 -15.35
CA SER A 39 9.94 16.90 -16.43
C SER A 39 11.25 16.62 -17.16
N GLY A 40 12.21 15.96 -16.51
CA GLY A 40 13.54 15.74 -17.06
C GLY A 40 14.45 16.99 -17.09
N ALA A 41 14.06 18.06 -16.38
CA ALA A 41 14.80 19.33 -16.42
C ALA A 41 16.20 19.24 -15.81
N ASP A 42 16.33 18.53 -14.68
CA ASP A 42 17.58 18.43 -13.92
C ASP A 42 18.10 16.99 -13.79
N CYS A 43 17.37 16.02 -14.31
CA CYS A 43 17.73 14.60 -14.32
C CYS A 43 17.03 13.88 -15.48
N LYS A 44 17.32 12.58 -15.67
CA LYS A 44 16.48 11.76 -16.53
C LYS A 44 15.05 11.76 -15.99
N ALA A 45 14.07 12.06 -16.83
CA ALA A 45 12.66 12.03 -16.45
C ALA A 45 12.29 10.67 -15.85
N LEU A 46 11.70 10.68 -14.66
CA LEU A 46 11.25 9.46 -13.98
C LEU A 46 9.84 9.11 -14.44
N GLY A 47 9.67 7.87 -14.88
CA GLY A 47 8.32 7.30 -15.08
C GLY A 47 7.73 6.74 -13.80
N ALA A 48 6.58 6.10 -13.92
CA ALA A 48 5.84 5.54 -12.78
C ALA A 48 6.67 4.48 -12.00
N THR A 49 7.39 3.63 -12.72
CA THR A 49 8.23 2.58 -12.11
C THR A 49 9.44 3.16 -11.39
N GLU A 50 10.13 4.12 -12.01
CA GLU A 50 11.27 4.78 -11.38
C GLU A 50 10.83 5.58 -10.13
N LEU A 51 9.68 6.25 -10.18
CA LEU A 51 9.10 6.91 -9.00
C LEU A 51 8.79 5.92 -7.88
N ALA A 52 8.20 4.76 -8.21
CA ALA A 52 7.90 3.72 -7.24
C ALA A 52 9.19 3.21 -6.54
N ARG A 53 10.23 2.93 -7.32
CA ARG A 53 11.54 2.52 -6.79
C ARG A 53 12.18 3.60 -5.94
N TRP A 54 12.12 4.86 -6.38
CA TRP A 54 12.61 5.98 -5.60
C TRP A 54 11.89 6.08 -4.25
N PHE A 55 10.57 5.96 -4.22
CA PHE A 55 9.78 5.96 -2.98
C PHE A 55 10.12 4.81 -2.03
N LEU A 56 10.50 3.65 -2.57
CA LEU A 56 10.86 2.48 -1.75
C LEU A 56 12.30 2.51 -1.23
N THR A 57 13.21 3.17 -1.96
CA THR A 57 14.65 3.12 -1.66
C THR A 57 15.21 4.39 -1.05
N GLU A 58 14.45 5.50 -1.10
CA GLU A 58 14.92 6.79 -0.60
C GLU A 58 14.51 7.00 0.85
N GLU A 59 15.51 7.31 1.67
CA GLU A 59 15.30 7.59 3.09
C GLU A 59 14.82 9.03 3.33
N GLY A 60 14.07 9.22 4.41
CA GLY A 60 13.64 10.56 4.85
C GLY A 60 12.41 11.12 4.14
N LEU A 61 11.75 10.36 3.28
CA LEU A 61 10.45 10.73 2.73
C LEU A 61 9.37 10.74 3.82
N SER A 62 8.54 11.78 3.83
CA SER A 62 7.39 11.86 4.72
C SER A 62 6.37 10.78 4.38
N THR A 63 6.20 9.81 5.27
CA THR A 63 5.23 8.71 5.12
C THR A 63 3.80 9.21 4.93
N LYS A 64 3.44 10.35 5.55
CA LYS A 64 2.14 11.01 5.38
C LYS A 64 1.97 11.56 3.96
N GLN A 65 2.99 12.26 3.45
CA GLN A 65 2.94 12.81 2.10
C GLN A 65 2.94 11.70 1.06
N LEU A 66 3.72 10.64 1.30
CA LEU A 66 3.80 9.49 0.41
C LEU A 66 2.43 8.78 0.30
N GLY A 67 1.79 8.46 1.42
CA GLY A 67 0.48 7.82 1.40
C GLY A 67 -0.60 8.68 0.73
N SER A 68 -0.58 9.98 0.99
CA SER A 68 -1.50 10.93 0.35
C SER A 68 -1.27 11.03 -1.16
N TRP A 69 -0.02 11.00 -1.61
CA TRP A 69 0.31 11.06 -3.03
C TRP A 69 -0.02 9.75 -3.76
N LEU A 70 0.35 8.60 -3.19
CA LEU A 70 0.06 7.27 -3.74
C LEU A 70 -1.46 7.01 -3.84
N GLY A 71 -2.24 7.51 -2.88
CA GLY A 71 -3.71 7.41 -2.89
C GLY A 71 -4.39 8.29 -3.93
N GLY A 72 -3.68 9.13 -4.68
CA GLY A 72 -4.25 10.02 -5.69
C GLY A 72 -4.84 9.28 -6.89
N ASN A 73 -5.55 10.04 -7.75
CA ASN A 73 -6.34 9.49 -8.86
C ASN A 73 -5.86 9.89 -10.27
N SER A 74 -4.73 10.62 -10.39
CA SER A 74 -4.16 10.90 -11.70
C SER A 74 -3.56 9.62 -12.32
N GLU A 75 -3.46 9.57 -13.64
CA GLU A 75 -2.88 8.41 -14.35
C GLU A 75 -1.49 8.04 -13.81
N LEU A 76 -0.64 9.04 -13.59
CA LEU A 76 0.69 8.82 -13.04
C LEU A 76 0.65 8.25 -11.62
N GLN A 77 -0.23 8.76 -10.74
CA GLN A 77 -0.35 8.28 -9.37
C GLN A 77 -0.85 6.84 -9.33
N VAL A 78 -1.86 6.51 -10.13
CA VAL A 78 -2.39 5.15 -10.24
C VAL A 78 -1.32 4.19 -10.80
N ALA A 79 -0.59 4.60 -11.83
CA ALA A 79 0.49 3.79 -12.39
C ALA A 79 1.64 3.60 -11.39
N ALA A 80 2.03 4.66 -10.68
CA ALA A 80 3.07 4.60 -9.66
C ALA A 80 2.66 3.75 -8.44
N LEU A 81 1.41 3.81 -8.00
CA LEU A 81 0.90 2.95 -6.93
C LEU A 81 0.96 1.46 -7.31
N ARG A 82 0.54 1.13 -8.55
CA ARG A 82 0.64 -0.25 -9.06
C ARG A 82 2.10 -0.71 -9.15
N ALA A 83 2.98 0.16 -9.65
CA ALA A 83 4.41 -0.13 -9.70
C ALA A 83 5.00 -0.29 -8.29
N PHE A 84 4.61 0.57 -7.34
CA PHE A 84 5.05 0.51 -5.94
C PHE A 84 4.67 -0.82 -5.30
N ALA A 85 3.42 -1.25 -5.42
CA ALA A 85 3.00 -2.57 -4.96
C ALA A 85 3.74 -3.67 -5.74
N GLY A 86 3.94 -3.51 -7.05
CA GLY A 86 4.61 -4.46 -7.93
C GLY A 86 6.08 -4.74 -7.60
N GLU A 87 6.80 -3.76 -7.04
CA GLU A 87 8.20 -3.91 -6.59
C GLU A 87 8.32 -4.64 -5.24
N LEU A 88 7.21 -4.94 -4.56
CA LEU A 88 7.22 -5.67 -3.29
C LEU A 88 7.08 -7.17 -3.53
N ASP A 89 7.91 -7.95 -2.87
CA ASP A 89 7.78 -9.39 -2.81
C ASP A 89 7.17 -9.79 -1.45
N PHE A 90 5.94 -10.25 -1.48
CA PHE A 90 5.27 -10.74 -0.27
C PHE A 90 5.63 -12.22 0.03
N GLY A 91 6.33 -12.90 -0.88
CA GLY A 91 6.77 -14.28 -0.70
C GLY A 91 5.65 -15.20 -0.19
N GLU A 92 5.93 -15.93 0.87
CA GLU A 92 4.97 -16.80 1.55
C GLU A 92 4.18 -16.10 2.67
N MET A 93 4.22 -14.76 2.74
CA MET A 93 3.53 -14.02 3.81
C MET A 93 2.02 -14.25 3.77
N ALA A 94 1.42 -14.52 4.93
CA ALA A 94 -0.02 -14.48 5.08
C ALA A 94 -0.56 -13.06 4.78
N VAL A 95 -1.82 -12.95 4.35
CA VAL A 95 -2.46 -11.67 4.00
C VAL A 95 -2.28 -10.60 5.07
N VAL A 96 -2.42 -10.99 6.35
CA VAL A 96 -2.30 -10.06 7.49
C VAL A 96 -0.90 -9.48 7.62
N ASP A 97 0.12 -10.31 7.46
CA ASP A 97 1.51 -9.89 7.63
C ASP A 97 1.99 -9.08 6.42
N ALA A 98 1.61 -9.50 5.21
CA ALA A 98 1.82 -8.74 3.99
C ALA A 98 1.14 -7.35 4.04
N LEU A 99 -0.09 -7.27 4.55
CA LEU A 99 -0.82 -6.01 4.71
C LEU A 99 -0.14 -5.11 5.76
N ARG A 100 0.30 -5.66 6.90
CA ARG A 100 1.05 -4.91 7.90
C ARG A 100 2.33 -4.34 7.32
N TYR A 101 3.09 -5.17 6.60
CA TYR A 101 4.31 -4.71 5.94
C TYR A 101 4.01 -3.60 4.93
N PHE A 102 3.07 -3.79 4.04
CA PHE A 102 2.66 -2.79 3.05
C PHE A 102 2.28 -1.45 3.69
N LEU A 103 1.47 -1.48 4.75
CA LEU A 103 1.04 -0.30 5.48
C LEU A 103 2.10 0.29 6.42
N SER A 104 3.21 -0.39 6.64
CA SER A 104 4.35 0.18 7.38
C SER A 104 5.17 1.16 6.54
N LEU A 105 5.09 1.07 5.21
CA LEU A 105 5.89 1.87 4.28
C LEU A 105 5.40 3.32 4.14
N PHE A 106 4.12 3.57 4.45
CA PHE A 106 3.53 4.91 4.38
C PHE A 106 2.33 5.04 5.33
N LYS A 107 1.93 6.27 5.60
CA LYS A 107 0.73 6.52 6.39
C LYS A 107 -0.52 6.46 5.51
N LEU A 108 -1.44 5.54 5.82
CA LEU A 108 -2.71 5.42 5.10
C LEU A 108 -3.48 6.75 5.16
N PRO A 109 -3.94 7.29 4.01
CA PRO A 109 -4.75 8.50 3.99
C PRO A 109 -6.14 8.28 4.61
N GLY A 110 -6.82 9.38 4.99
CA GLY A 110 -8.14 9.28 5.62
C GLY A 110 -9.33 9.24 4.65
N GLU A 111 -9.10 9.44 3.35
CA GLU A 111 -10.16 9.49 2.35
C GLU A 111 -10.50 8.08 1.83
N ALA A 112 -11.79 7.72 1.88
CA ALA A 112 -12.24 6.38 1.50
C ALA A 112 -11.81 5.96 0.08
N GLN A 113 -11.89 6.86 -0.89
CA GLN A 113 -11.49 6.57 -2.27
C GLN A 113 -9.97 6.37 -2.44
N MET A 114 -9.14 7.00 -1.59
CA MET A 114 -7.70 6.77 -1.57
C MET A 114 -7.37 5.41 -0.96
N ILE A 115 -8.04 5.08 0.15
CA ILE A 115 -7.91 3.77 0.80
C ILE A 115 -8.30 2.66 -0.16
N ASP A 116 -9.41 2.85 -0.88
CA ASP A 116 -9.91 1.92 -1.89
C ASP A 116 -8.84 1.56 -2.93
N ARG A 117 -8.24 2.57 -3.57
CA ARG A 117 -7.18 2.35 -4.57
C ARG A 117 -5.95 1.65 -4.00
N ILE A 118 -5.55 2.01 -2.78
CA ILE A 118 -4.40 1.43 -2.10
C ILE A 118 -4.66 -0.05 -1.78
N MET A 119 -5.85 -0.39 -1.30
CA MET A 119 -6.22 -1.78 -0.99
C MET A 119 -6.34 -2.62 -2.26
N GLN A 120 -6.86 -2.05 -3.34
CA GLN A 120 -6.90 -2.75 -4.63
C GLN A 120 -5.50 -3.10 -5.13
N ALA A 121 -4.56 -2.13 -5.10
CA ALA A 121 -3.18 -2.38 -5.54
C ALA A 121 -2.47 -3.43 -4.66
N PHE A 122 -2.72 -3.43 -3.35
CA PHE A 122 -2.23 -4.46 -2.44
C PHE A 122 -2.78 -5.84 -2.80
N ALA A 123 -4.09 -5.95 -2.95
CA ALA A 123 -4.77 -7.21 -3.23
C ALA A 123 -4.34 -7.81 -4.58
N ASP A 124 -4.26 -6.98 -5.61
CA ASP A 124 -3.79 -7.37 -6.95
C ASP A 124 -2.36 -7.94 -6.88
N ARG A 125 -1.47 -7.27 -6.14
CA ARG A 125 -0.08 -7.72 -6.00
C ARG A 125 0.04 -8.98 -5.18
N TRP A 126 -0.66 -9.07 -4.04
CA TRP A 126 -0.61 -10.25 -3.19
C TRP A 126 -1.10 -11.50 -3.95
N ALA A 127 -2.22 -11.38 -4.67
CA ALA A 127 -2.75 -12.47 -5.48
C ALA A 127 -1.83 -12.85 -6.66
N ALA A 128 -1.14 -11.86 -7.26
CA ALA A 128 -0.25 -12.11 -8.40
C ALA A 128 1.01 -12.89 -8.02
N VAL A 129 1.51 -12.77 -6.77
CA VAL A 129 2.71 -13.50 -6.32
C VAL A 129 2.39 -14.86 -5.71
N ARG A 130 1.11 -15.14 -5.47
CA ARG A 130 0.65 -16.41 -4.91
C ARG A 130 -0.27 -17.13 -5.89
N ALA A 131 0.06 -18.34 -6.20
CA ALA A 131 -0.76 -19.23 -7.03
C ALA A 131 -1.90 -19.91 -6.22
N ASP A 132 -2.46 -19.24 -5.23
CA ASP A 132 -3.54 -19.79 -4.39
C ASP A 132 -4.90 -19.46 -5.02
N GLU A 133 -5.53 -20.45 -5.61
CA GLU A 133 -6.83 -20.32 -6.28
C GLU A 133 -7.98 -19.96 -5.32
N THR A 134 -7.80 -20.18 -4.01
CA THR A 134 -8.83 -19.92 -2.99
C THR A 134 -8.89 -18.45 -2.54
N LEU A 135 -7.77 -17.72 -2.67
CA LEU A 135 -7.64 -16.32 -2.26
C LEU A 135 -7.40 -15.42 -3.48
N THR A 136 -8.45 -15.17 -4.23
CA THR A 136 -8.42 -14.23 -5.36
C THR A 136 -8.16 -12.79 -4.89
N ALA A 137 -7.77 -11.91 -5.81
CA ALA A 137 -7.58 -10.48 -5.50
C ALA A 137 -8.83 -9.86 -4.85
N ASP A 138 -10.03 -10.20 -5.32
CA ASP A 138 -11.29 -9.69 -4.74
C ASP A 138 -11.48 -10.12 -3.28
N VAL A 139 -11.16 -11.38 -2.97
CA VAL A 139 -11.21 -11.90 -1.61
C VAL A 139 -10.23 -11.20 -0.70
N VAL A 140 -8.99 -11.03 -1.17
CA VAL A 140 -7.92 -10.34 -0.43
C VAL A 140 -8.27 -8.86 -0.22
N TYR A 141 -8.85 -8.21 -1.23
CA TYR A 141 -9.32 -6.83 -1.13
C TYR A 141 -10.37 -6.66 -0.03
N VAL A 142 -11.43 -7.49 -0.02
CA VAL A 142 -12.46 -7.44 1.01
C VAL A 142 -11.89 -7.73 2.40
N LEU A 143 -10.99 -8.70 2.50
CA LEU A 143 -10.33 -9.05 3.76
C LEU A 143 -9.45 -7.90 4.27
N ALA A 144 -8.66 -7.26 3.39
CA ALA A 144 -7.83 -6.12 3.75
C ALA A 144 -8.66 -4.95 4.30
N PHE A 145 -9.79 -4.62 3.66
CA PHE A 145 -10.73 -3.62 4.17
C PHE A 145 -11.30 -4.00 5.54
N SER A 146 -11.74 -5.25 5.70
CA SER A 146 -12.26 -5.73 6.98
C SER A 146 -11.23 -5.62 8.11
N LEU A 147 -9.96 -5.90 7.82
CA LEU A 147 -8.86 -5.78 8.78
C LEU A 147 -8.58 -4.32 9.17
N ILE A 148 -8.63 -3.39 8.20
CA ILE A 148 -8.48 -1.95 8.49
C ILE A 148 -9.65 -1.45 9.35
N MET A 149 -10.87 -1.86 9.03
CA MET A 149 -12.05 -1.50 9.84
C MET A 149 -11.95 -2.06 11.26
N LEU A 150 -11.53 -3.32 11.41
CA LEU A 150 -11.29 -3.94 12.72
C LEU A 150 -10.22 -3.16 13.50
N ASN A 151 -9.10 -2.85 12.87
CA ASN A 151 -8.03 -2.08 13.50
C ASN A 151 -8.52 -0.69 13.95
N THR A 152 -9.31 -0.02 13.11
CA THR A 152 -9.89 1.29 13.42
C THR A 152 -10.86 1.19 14.60
N ASP A 153 -11.73 0.18 14.61
CA ASP A 153 -12.67 -0.07 15.71
C ASP A 153 -11.93 -0.32 17.02
N LEU A 154 -10.95 -1.21 17.01
CA LEU A 154 -10.20 -1.59 18.22
C LEU A 154 -9.39 -0.43 18.81
N HIS A 155 -8.86 0.45 17.98
CA HIS A 155 -8.01 1.56 18.40
C HIS A 155 -8.73 2.91 18.51
N ASN A 156 -10.02 3.00 18.13
CA ASN A 156 -10.79 4.24 18.27
C ASN A 156 -11.12 4.51 19.74
N PRO A 157 -10.61 5.60 20.35
CA PRO A 157 -10.89 5.91 21.75
C PRO A 157 -12.32 6.36 22.03
N GLN A 158 -13.09 6.69 20.97
CA GLN A 158 -14.50 7.09 21.10
C GLN A 158 -15.44 5.89 21.21
N ILE A 159 -14.96 4.69 20.89
CA ILE A 159 -15.74 3.44 21.02
C ILE A 159 -15.45 2.83 22.37
N ALA A 160 -16.49 2.72 23.22
CA ALA A 160 -16.36 2.10 24.52
C ALA A 160 -15.90 0.63 24.39
N PRO A 161 -15.08 0.12 25.33
CA PRO A 161 -14.48 -1.22 25.24
C PRO A 161 -15.50 -2.35 25.03
N ASP A 162 -16.68 -2.23 25.66
CA ASP A 162 -17.78 -3.19 25.58
C ASP A 162 -18.54 -3.13 24.24
N ARG A 163 -18.34 -2.09 23.44
CA ARG A 163 -18.92 -1.89 22.11
C ARG A 163 -17.98 -2.21 20.95
N LYS A 164 -16.71 -2.48 21.25
CA LYS A 164 -15.73 -2.85 20.23
C LYS A 164 -16.06 -4.21 19.63
N MET A 165 -15.70 -4.39 18.36
CA MET A 165 -15.93 -5.61 17.62
C MET A 165 -15.24 -6.80 18.30
N THR A 166 -16.00 -7.86 18.59
CA THR A 166 -15.44 -9.11 19.10
C THR A 166 -14.91 -9.98 17.96
N ARG A 167 -14.07 -10.96 18.30
CA ARG A 167 -13.59 -11.95 17.34
C ARG A 167 -14.72 -12.67 16.62
N GLU A 168 -15.74 -13.07 17.37
CA GLU A 168 -16.91 -13.80 16.84
C GLU A 168 -17.71 -12.93 15.87
N GLN A 169 -17.84 -11.64 16.17
CA GLN A 169 -18.48 -10.67 15.27
C GLN A 169 -17.67 -10.49 14.00
N PHE A 170 -16.34 -10.33 14.10
CA PHE A 170 -15.46 -10.21 12.94
C PHE A 170 -15.58 -11.45 12.03
N VAL A 171 -15.46 -12.65 12.58
CA VAL A 171 -15.59 -13.91 11.83
C VAL A 171 -16.97 -14.01 11.16
N ARG A 172 -18.03 -13.67 11.88
CA ARG A 172 -19.39 -13.70 11.33
C ARG A 172 -19.58 -12.71 10.18
N ASN A 173 -19.06 -11.49 10.33
CA ASN A 173 -19.16 -10.43 9.32
C ASN A 173 -18.41 -10.77 8.03
N ASN A 174 -17.39 -11.62 8.13
CA ASN A 174 -16.56 -12.05 7.00
C ASN A 174 -16.92 -13.46 6.48
N ARG A 175 -18.03 -14.04 6.96
CA ARG A 175 -18.51 -15.33 6.42
C ARG A 175 -18.91 -15.19 4.95
N GLY A 176 -18.47 -16.15 4.13
CA GLY A 176 -18.77 -16.17 2.69
C GLY A 176 -17.79 -15.38 1.83
N ILE A 177 -16.82 -14.69 2.41
CA ILE A 177 -15.70 -14.15 1.64
C ILE A 177 -14.89 -15.33 1.09
N GLY A 178 -14.78 -15.45 -0.24
CA GLY A 178 -14.04 -16.52 -0.92
C GLY A 178 -14.85 -17.79 -1.22
N VAL A 179 -16.09 -17.88 -0.78
CA VAL A 179 -17.01 -18.88 -1.30
C VAL A 179 -17.55 -18.32 -2.61
N GLY A 180 -16.79 -18.50 -3.69
CA GLY A 180 -17.25 -18.17 -5.04
C GLY A 180 -18.58 -18.87 -5.27
N GLY A 181 -19.59 -18.10 -5.70
CA GLY A 181 -20.90 -18.62 -5.97
C GLY A 181 -20.84 -19.81 -6.93
N THR A 182 -21.21 -20.94 -6.41
CA THR A 182 -21.82 -22.00 -7.20
C THR A 182 -23.27 -22.01 -6.78
N ASP A 183 -24.10 -21.23 -7.48
CA ASP A 183 -25.48 -21.57 -7.67
C ASP A 183 -25.58 -22.60 -8.80
#